data_38844f5da16bed434c61484a421b79c2
#
_entry.id   38844f5da16bed434c61484a421b79c2
#
_cell.length_a   1.000
_cell.length_b   1.000
_cell.length_c   1.000
_cell.angle_alpha   90.00
_cell.angle_beta   90.00
_cell.angle_gamma   90.00
#
_symmetry.space_group_name_H-M   'P 1'
#
loop_
_entity.id
_entity.type
_entity.pdbx_description
1 polymer ?
#
loop_
_entity_poly.entity_id
_entity_poly.type
_entity_poly.pdbx_seq_one_letter_code
_entity_poly.pdbx_strand_id
1 'polypeptide(L)'
;GHFRDEATLKIPKKFKRKGYKVSLIFMGLSDPEQSELRVLDRAKHGGHNVPVYEINSNFYGNLVMLNKNFKLFDELLVIDTSKSVQHEVLLQMNNTKLLFYTQSKRLPTWFVKFLPKLTALINAEEAKNNSAK
;
A
#
# COMPACT_ATOMS: atom_id res chain seq x y z
N GLY A 1 -1.47 7.06 9.47
CA GLY A 1 -1.05 6.05 10.42
C GLY A 1 -0.45 4.82 9.74
N HIS A 2 0.05 3.93 10.51
CA HIS A 2 0.61 2.67 9.99
C HIS A 2 -0.05 1.48 10.65
N PHE A 3 -0.02 0.34 9.96
CA PHE A 3 -0.66 -0.90 10.41
C PHE A 3 0.28 -2.08 10.19
N ARG A 4 1.46 -1.97 10.81
CA ARG A 4 2.55 -2.95 10.65
C ARG A 4 2.30 -4.31 11.30
N ASP A 5 1.23 -4.44 12.09
CA ASP A 5 0.91 -5.68 12.81
C ASP A 5 -0.59 -5.88 12.97
N GLU A 6 -0.97 -7.07 13.45
CA GLU A 6 -2.37 -7.44 13.63
C GLU A 6 -3.11 -6.52 14.61
N ALA A 7 -2.41 -5.96 15.62
CA ALA A 7 -3.05 -5.11 16.62
C ALA A 7 -3.60 -3.83 15.99
N THR A 8 -2.95 -3.29 14.98
CA THR A 8 -3.39 -2.06 14.33
C THR A 8 -4.64 -2.25 13.47
N LEU A 9 -4.99 -3.48 13.12
CA LEU A 9 -6.21 -3.78 12.37
C LEU A 9 -7.47 -3.81 13.21
N LYS A 10 -7.36 -3.75 14.54
CA LYS A 10 -8.52 -3.79 15.44
C LYS A 10 -9.49 -2.64 15.18
N ILE A 11 -8.97 -1.45 14.92
CA ILE A 11 -9.79 -0.26 14.67
C ILE A 11 -10.60 -0.39 13.37
N PRO A 12 -9.99 -0.64 12.20
CA PRO A 12 -10.79 -0.80 10.99
C PRO A 12 -11.78 -1.96 11.07
N LYS A 13 -11.41 -3.07 11.71
CA LYS A 13 -12.32 -4.20 11.90
C LYS A 13 -13.52 -3.82 12.75
N LYS A 14 -13.32 -3.02 13.80
CA LYS A 14 -14.39 -2.54 14.67
C LYS A 14 -15.37 -1.66 13.91
N PHE A 15 -14.85 -0.71 13.12
CA PHE A 15 -15.72 0.18 12.33
C PHE A 15 -16.51 -0.61 11.29
N LYS A 16 -15.88 -1.58 10.65
CA LYS A 16 -16.55 -2.42 9.66
C LYS A 16 -17.71 -3.22 10.29
N ARG A 17 -17.50 -3.77 11.49
CA ARG A 17 -18.56 -4.48 12.22
C ARG A 17 -19.73 -3.58 12.56
N LYS A 18 -19.50 -2.28 12.73
CA LYS A 18 -20.55 -1.29 13.01
C LYS A 18 -21.24 -0.76 11.75
N GLY A 19 -20.90 -1.29 10.58
CA GLY A 19 -21.54 -0.93 9.32
C GLY A 19 -20.88 0.22 8.57
N TYR A 20 -19.71 0.69 9.02
CA TYR A 20 -18.98 1.74 8.32
C TYR A 20 -18.17 1.18 7.16
N LYS A 21 -18.06 1.95 6.11
CA LYS A 21 -17.09 1.68 5.05
C LYS A 21 -15.71 2.06 5.52
N VAL A 22 -14.73 1.22 5.25
CA VAL A 22 -13.34 1.47 5.63
C VAL A 22 -12.51 1.57 4.36
N SER A 23 -11.88 2.73 4.16
CA SER A 23 -11.04 3.00 2.99
C SER A 23 -9.59 3.12 3.41
N LEU A 24 -8.69 2.62 2.56
CA LEU A 24 -7.25 2.75 2.78
C LEU A 24 -6.59 3.39 1.56
N ILE A 25 -5.80 4.42 1.83
CA ILE A 25 -4.87 4.98 0.86
C ILE A 25 -3.47 4.57 1.31
N PHE A 26 -2.85 3.69 0.54
CA PHE A 26 -1.51 3.18 0.84
C PHE A 26 -0.49 3.90 -0.05
N MET A 27 0.45 4.59 0.60
CA MET A 27 1.52 5.30 -0.08
C MET A 27 2.81 4.50 0.09
N GLY A 28 3.26 3.86 -0.99
CA GLY A 28 4.47 3.06 -0.98
C GLY A 28 5.63 3.76 -1.63
N LEU A 29 6.84 3.30 -1.33
CA LEU A 29 8.06 3.84 -1.92
C LEU A 29 9.11 2.75 -2.08
N SER A 30 10.17 3.05 -2.86
CA SER A 30 11.11 2.04 -3.34
C SER A 30 11.88 1.32 -2.25
N ASP A 31 12.22 2.00 -1.16
CA ASP A 31 13.09 1.41 -0.13
C ASP A 31 12.98 2.15 1.20
N PRO A 32 13.42 1.48 2.30
CA PRO A 32 13.39 2.09 3.64
C PRO A 32 14.33 3.31 3.77
N GLU A 33 15.38 3.37 2.98
CA GLU A 33 16.33 4.48 3.02
C GLU A 33 15.64 5.80 2.65
N GLN A 34 14.78 5.79 1.63
CA GLN A 34 13.96 6.96 1.30
C GLN A 34 13.07 7.36 2.47
N SER A 35 12.52 6.39 3.17
CA SER A 35 11.69 6.64 4.35
C SER A 35 12.50 7.30 5.45
N GLU A 36 13.73 6.83 5.68
CA GLU A 36 14.64 7.42 6.65
C GLU A 36 14.94 8.87 6.33
N LEU A 37 15.27 9.18 5.07
CA LEU A 37 15.56 10.54 4.62
C LEU A 37 14.36 11.46 4.83
N ARG A 38 13.16 11.00 4.55
CA ARG A 38 11.94 11.77 4.75
C ARG A 38 11.67 12.06 6.23
N VAL A 39 11.94 11.09 7.09
CA VAL A 39 11.79 11.26 8.54
C VAL A 39 12.79 12.28 9.05
N LEU A 40 14.06 12.20 8.62
CA LEU A 40 15.09 13.15 9.01
C LEU A 40 14.75 14.56 8.54
N ASP A 41 14.26 14.71 7.32
CA ASP A 41 13.84 16.00 6.78
C ASP A 41 12.71 16.60 7.62
N ARG A 42 11.71 15.81 7.97
CA ARG A 42 10.60 16.27 8.82
C ARG A 42 11.09 16.65 10.22
N ALA A 43 12.04 15.89 10.77
CA ALA A 43 12.60 16.21 12.09
C ALA A 43 13.30 17.56 12.09
N LYS A 44 14.01 17.92 11.00
CA LYS A 44 14.62 19.24 10.83
C LYS A 44 13.59 20.37 10.81
N HIS A 45 12.35 20.06 10.44
CA HIS A 45 11.25 21.02 10.36
C HIS A 45 10.28 20.90 11.54
N GLY A 46 10.71 20.29 12.65
CA GLY A 46 9.92 20.20 13.88
C GLY A 46 9.10 18.92 14.04
N GLY A 47 9.28 17.92 13.19
CA GLY A 47 8.64 16.63 13.31
C GLY A 47 9.33 15.70 14.29
N HIS A 48 8.75 14.51 14.51
CA HIS A 48 9.32 13.48 15.37
C HIS A 48 10.54 12.83 14.73
N ASN A 49 11.53 12.53 15.58
CA ASN A 49 12.67 11.72 15.20
C ASN A 49 12.37 10.26 15.55
N VAL A 50 12.30 9.40 14.53
CA VAL A 50 11.96 7.98 14.69
C VAL A 50 13.22 7.13 14.50
N PRO A 51 13.48 6.15 15.42
CA PRO A 51 14.64 5.27 15.25
C PRO A 51 14.61 4.49 13.93
N VAL A 52 15.79 4.25 13.37
CA VAL A 52 15.94 3.55 12.07
C VAL A 52 15.25 2.19 12.07
N TYR A 53 15.40 1.40 13.15
CA TYR A 53 14.77 0.08 13.19
C TYR A 53 13.24 0.16 13.14
N GLU A 54 12.63 1.20 13.71
CA GLU A 54 11.19 1.40 13.64
C GLU A 54 10.75 1.79 12.22
N ILE A 55 11.54 2.60 11.54
CA ILE A 55 11.27 2.97 10.15
C ILE A 55 11.23 1.72 9.27
N ASN A 56 12.23 0.85 9.41
CA ASN A 56 12.30 -0.39 8.65
C ASN A 56 11.16 -1.34 9.00
N SER A 57 10.85 -1.47 10.29
CA SER A 57 9.76 -2.32 10.77
C SER A 57 8.41 -1.85 10.21
N ASN A 58 8.17 -0.53 10.22
CA ASN A 58 6.94 0.04 9.67
C ASN A 58 6.87 -0.16 8.15
N PHE A 59 8.00 0.06 7.45
CA PHE A 59 8.07 -0.08 6.00
C PHE A 59 7.66 -1.48 5.56
N TYR A 60 8.33 -2.50 6.08
CA TYR A 60 8.05 -3.88 5.68
C TYR A 60 6.77 -4.43 6.31
N GLY A 61 6.50 -4.07 7.57
CA GLY A 61 5.29 -4.50 8.26
C GLY A 61 4.03 -4.04 7.57
N ASN A 62 3.99 -2.80 7.15
CA ASN A 62 2.83 -2.25 6.43
C ASN A 62 2.57 -3.01 5.12
N LEU A 63 3.62 -3.34 4.37
CA LEU A 63 3.48 -4.09 3.13
C LEU A 63 2.98 -5.52 3.37
N VAL A 64 3.54 -6.20 4.36
CA VAL A 64 3.11 -7.56 4.73
C VAL A 64 1.64 -7.56 5.14
N MET A 65 1.23 -6.59 5.95
CA MET A 65 -0.16 -6.50 6.42
C MET A 65 -1.11 -6.15 5.30
N LEU A 66 -0.72 -5.28 4.37
CA LEU A 66 -1.53 -4.95 3.21
C LEU A 66 -1.75 -6.19 2.33
N ASN A 67 -0.68 -6.92 2.01
CA ASN A 67 -0.77 -8.12 1.19
C ASN A 67 -1.71 -9.16 1.83
N LYS A 68 -1.63 -9.32 3.14
CA LYS A 68 -2.44 -10.30 3.87
C LYS A 68 -3.90 -9.87 4.02
N ASN A 69 -4.16 -8.57 4.22
CA ASN A 69 -5.46 -8.08 4.68
C ASN A 69 -6.13 -7.08 3.74
N PHE A 70 -5.72 -6.99 2.47
CA PHE A 70 -6.30 -5.99 1.55
C PHE A 70 -7.82 -6.13 1.39
N LYS A 71 -8.36 -7.32 1.55
CA LYS A 71 -9.81 -7.57 1.43
C LYS A 71 -10.63 -6.95 2.56
N LEU A 72 -9.97 -6.55 3.65
CA LEU A 72 -10.65 -5.88 4.76
C LEU A 72 -11.22 -4.52 4.35
N PHE A 73 -10.59 -3.86 3.39
CA PHE A 73 -10.94 -2.49 3.01
C PHE A 73 -11.99 -2.48 1.91
N ASP A 74 -13.02 -1.66 2.10
CA ASP A 74 -14.08 -1.47 1.09
C ASP A 74 -13.54 -0.72 -0.12
N GLU A 75 -12.63 0.23 0.11
CA GLU A 75 -11.94 0.96 -0.94
C GLU A 75 -10.44 0.92 -0.66
N LEU A 76 -9.65 0.63 -1.69
CA LEU A 76 -8.19 0.58 -1.59
C LEU A 76 -7.57 1.37 -2.73
N LEU A 77 -6.66 2.26 -2.39
CA LEU A 77 -5.87 3.02 -3.35
C LEU A 77 -4.39 2.81 -3.01
N VAL A 78 -3.61 2.30 -3.95
CA VAL A 78 -2.16 2.11 -3.78
C VAL A 78 -1.43 3.09 -4.69
N ILE A 79 -0.58 3.90 -4.10
CA ILE A 79 0.14 4.98 -4.78
C ILE A 79 1.64 4.78 -4.59
N ASP A 80 2.41 4.93 -5.68
CA ASP A 80 3.86 4.95 -5.61
C ASP A 80 4.32 6.39 -5.38
N THR A 81 4.99 6.63 -4.27
CA THR A 81 5.51 7.94 -3.91
C THR A 81 7.04 7.99 -3.99
N SER A 82 7.66 7.06 -4.73
CA SER A 82 9.12 7.01 -4.88
C SER A 82 9.68 8.28 -5.50
N LYS A 83 8.96 8.85 -6.46
CA LYS A 83 9.33 10.14 -7.05
C LYS A 83 8.73 11.27 -6.24
N SER A 84 9.56 12.24 -5.85
CA SER A 84 9.14 13.34 -4.98
C SER A 84 8.18 14.32 -5.63
N VAL A 85 8.22 14.44 -6.96
CA VAL A 85 7.45 15.46 -7.69
C VAL A 85 6.17 14.90 -8.30
N GLN A 86 6.15 13.61 -8.63
CA GLN A 86 5.01 12.99 -9.31
C GLN A 86 4.69 11.63 -8.69
N HIS A 87 3.56 11.55 -8.03
CA HIS A 87 3.06 10.30 -7.48
C HIS A 87 2.27 9.55 -8.56
N GLU A 88 2.32 8.23 -8.51
CA GLU A 88 1.69 7.38 -9.50
C GLU A 88 0.70 6.43 -8.85
N VAL A 89 -0.55 6.45 -9.33
CA VAL A 89 -1.55 5.49 -8.88
C VAL A 89 -1.26 4.14 -9.51
N LEU A 90 -1.08 3.12 -8.68
CA LEU A 90 -0.77 1.77 -9.15
C LEU A 90 -2.01 0.88 -9.21
N LEU A 91 -2.95 1.08 -8.29
CA LEU A 91 -4.12 0.22 -8.17
C LEU A 91 -5.23 0.95 -7.43
N GLN A 92 -6.46 0.76 -7.89
CA GLN A 92 -7.66 1.20 -7.19
C GLN A 92 -8.66 0.05 -7.19
N MET A 93 -9.15 -0.30 -5.99
CA MET A 93 -10.14 -1.35 -5.80
C MET A 93 -11.36 -0.83 -5.05
N ASN A 94 -12.52 -1.39 -5.38
CA ASN A 94 -13.75 -1.15 -4.64
C ASN A 94 -14.42 -2.50 -4.42
N ASN A 95 -14.65 -2.83 -3.14
CA ASN A 95 -15.24 -4.13 -2.75
C ASN A 95 -14.54 -5.32 -3.40
N THR A 96 -13.21 -5.31 -3.36
CA THR A 96 -12.30 -6.32 -3.92
C THR A 96 -12.32 -6.42 -5.45
N LYS A 97 -12.96 -5.49 -6.14
CA LYS A 97 -12.94 -5.42 -7.61
C LYS A 97 -11.97 -4.35 -8.07
N LEU A 98 -11.16 -4.67 -9.07
CA LEU A 98 -10.22 -3.72 -9.67
C LEU A 98 -10.98 -2.69 -10.51
N LEU A 99 -10.84 -1.42 -10.16
CA LEU A 99 -11.37 -0.30 -10.96
C LEU A 99 -10.28 0.28 -11.86
N PHE A 100 -9.06 0.28 -11.39
CA PHE A 100 -7.89 0.77 -12.12
C PHE A 100 -6.68 -0.04 -11.71
N TYR A 101 -5.79 -0.29 -12.65
CA TYR A 101 -4.49 -0.92 -12.36
C TYR A 101 -3.45 -0.51 -13.39
N THR A 102 -2.21 -0.37 -12.91
CA THR A 102 -1.05 -0.19 -13.77
C THR A 102 -0.69 -1.54 -14.39
N GLN A 103 -0.33 -1.54 -15.67
CA GLN A 103 0.09 -2.77 -16.34
C GLN A 103 1.21 -3.45 -15.56
N SER A 104 1.16 -4.79 -15.46
CA SER A 104 2.09 -5.55 -14.63
C SER A 104 3.55 -5.27 -14.95
N LYS A 105 3.90 -5.08 -16.23
CA LYS A 105 5.27 -4.78 -16.63
C LYS A 105 5.79 -3.42 -16.16
N ARG A 106 4.89 -2.53 -15.72
CA ARG A 106 5.22 -1.18 -15.25
C ARG A 106 5.15 -1.05 -13.73
N LEU A 107 4.75 -2.12 -13.03
CA LEU A 107 4.68 -2.09 -11.57
C LEU A 107 6.08 -1.98 -10.98
N PRO A 108 6.26 -1.13 -9.95
CA PRO A 108 7.57 -1.04 -9.30
C PRO A 108 7.94 -2.33 -8.58
N THR A 109 9.23 -2.55 -8.41
CA THR A 109 9.75 -3.77 -7.79
C THR A 109 9.17 -4.01 -6.40
N TRP A 110 9.02 -2.95 -5.59
CA TRP A 110 8.49 -3.10 -4.24
C TRP A 110 7.05 -3.65 -4.24
N PHE A 111 6.24 -3.25 -5.23
CA PHE A 111 4.87 -3.74 -5.34
C PHE A 111 4.86 -5.25 -5.66
N VAL A 112 5.59 -5.64 -6.69
CA VAL A 112 5.64 -7.05 -7.13
C VAL A 112 6.21 -7.94 -6.04
N LYS A 113 7.27 -7.48 -5.38
CA LYS A 113 7.96 -8.27 -4.35
C LYS A 113 7.13 -8.46 -3.09
N PHE A 114 6.50 -7.40 -2.59
CA PHE A 114 5.83 -7.40 -1.29
C PHE A 114 4.31 -7.52 -1.35
N LEU A 115 3.71 -7.32 -2.53
CA LEU A 115 2.28 -7.44 -2.74
C LEU A 115 1.95 -8.49 -3.80
N PRO A 116 2.41 -9.75 -3.61
CA PRO A 116 2.19 -10.79 -4.62
C PRO A 116 0.72 -11.12 -4.86
N LYS A 117 -0.15 -10.99 -3.86
CA LYS A 117 -1.58 -11.25 -4.04
C LYS A 117 -2.24 -10.22 -4.94
N LEU A 118 -1.93 -8.94 -4.74
CA LEU A 118 -2.44 -7.87 -5.59
C LEU A 118 -1.85 -7.97 -7.00
N THR A 119 -0.58 -8.33 -7.11
CA THR A 119 0.07 -8.57 -8.40
C THR A 119 -0.63 -9.69 -9.16
N ALA A 120 -1.00 -10.77 -8.47
CA ALA A 120 -1.73 -11.88 -9.09
C ALA A 120 -3.11 -11.44 -9.60
N LEU A 121 -3.81 -10.58 -8.87
CA LEU A 121 -5.10 -10.05 -9.31
C LEU A 121 -4.93 -9.21 -10.60
N ILE A 122 -3.91 -8.38 -10.66
CA ILE A 122 -3.60 -7.58 -11.86
C ILE A 122 -3.30 -8.50 -13.04
N ASN A 123 -2.46 -9.50 -12.84
CA ASN A 123 -2.12 -10.46 -13.89
C ASN A 123 -3.36 -11.21 -14.40
N ALA A 124 -4.24 -11.62 -13.51
CA ALA A 124 -5.48 -12.31 -13.89
C ALA A 124 -6.41 -11.39 -14.69
N GLU A 125 -6.52 -10.13 -14.30
CA GLU A 125 -7.35 -9.16 -15.01
C GLU A 125 -6.78 -8.84 -16.39
N GLU A 126 -5.46 -8.69 -16.51
CA GLU A 126 -4.80 -8.51 -17.80
C GLU A 126 -5.03 -9.69 -18.73
N ALA A 127 -4.95 -10.92 -18.22
CA ALA A 127 -5.19 -12.12 -18.99
C ALA A 127 -6.62 -12.17 -19.53
N LYS A 128 -7.60 -11.77 -18.73
CA LYS A 128 -9.00 -11.66 -19.14
C LYS A 128 -9.17 -10.66 -20.28
N ASN A 129 -8.58 -9.46 -20.12
CA ASN A 129 -8.71 -8.40 -21.11
C ASN A 129 -8.03 -8.77 -22.43
N ASN A 130 -6.90 -9.48 -22.37
CA ASN A 130 -6.20 -9.95 -23.55
C ASN A 130 -6.96 -11.05 -24.26
N SER A 131 -7.64 -11.93 -23.51
CA SER A 131 -8.46 -13.02 -24.08
C SER A 131 -9.74 -12.51 -24.73
N ALA A 132 -10.25 -11.35 -24.30
CA ALA A 132 -11.45 -10.74 -24.84
C ALA A 132 -11.21 -10.02 -26.19
N LYS A 133 -9.94 -9.84 -26.53
CA LYS A 133 -9.55 -9.27 -27.82
C LYS A 133 -9.34 -10.38 -28.84
#